data_b8a1f249c59d5a54ad7718305a4dbd4a
#
_entry.id   b8a1f249c59d5a54ad7718305a4dbd4a
#
_cell.length_a   1.000
_cell.length_b   1.000
_cell.length_c   1.000
_cell.angle_alpha   90.00
_cell.angle_beta   90.00
_cell.angle_gamma   90.00
#
_symmetry.space_group_name_H-M   'P 1'
#
loop_
_entity.id
_entity.type
_entity.pdbx_description
1 polymer ?
#
loop_
_entity_poly.entity_id
_entity_poly.type
_entity_poly.pdbx_seq_one_letter_code
_entity_poly.pdbx_strand_id
1 'polypeptide(L)'
;MGSARGRVTNARSTGKIAACAGSKMNECPRMRKFLIPSLVLGFAALAFAAPEVGQSAPGFMLKDAAGKEHRLADFKGKTVVLEWVNYGCPFVKKHYGSKTMQALQKEAVEKGVVWLAICSSAPGKQGNETPDAGKTKSAEAGSAATAYLVDADGVVGKLYDARTTPEMFVINPAGTLVYQGAIDDNNSPDPAVIAASKNFVKAALDETLAGKPVSNPSTKSYGCSVKY
;
A
#
# COMPACT_ATOMS: atom_id res chain seq x y z
N MET A 1 -52.84 28.11 11.98
CA MET A 1 -53.05 28.42 13.40
C MET A 1 -51.93 27.75 14.17
N GLY A 2 -51.01 28.36 14.85
CA GLY A 2 -50.79 29.71 15.30
C GLY A 2 -49.27 29.94 15.50
N SER A 3 -48.95 31.16 15.22
CA SER A 3 -47.63 31.80 15.34
C SER A 3 -47.26 32.01 16.83
N ALA A 4 -45.95 31.90 17.15
CA ALA A 4 -45.41 32.60 18.31
C ALA A 4 -43.99 33.10 18.00
N ARG A 5 -43.85 34.39 17.80
CA ARG A 5 -42.62 35.17 17.73
C ARG A 5 -42.14 35.45 19.16
N GLY A 6 -40.90 35.13 19.47
CA GLY A 6 -40.20 35.53 20.68
C GLY A 6 -39.19 36.65 20.38
N ARG A 7 -39.36 37.75 21.12
CA ARG A 7 -38.73 39.06 20.93
C ARG A 7 -37.36 39.12 21.63
N VAL A 8 -36.37 39.64 20.91
CA VAL A 8 -35.01 39.97 21.42
C VAL A 8 -35.08 41.24 22.29
N THR A 9 -34.53 41.23 23.48
CA THR A 9 -34.29 42.44 24.29
C THR A 9 -32.78 42.68 24.45
N ASN A 10 -32.41 43.83 23.92
CA ASN A 10 -31.07 44.45 24.10
C ASN A 10 -30.95 45.05 25.50
N ALA A 11 -29.91 44.76 26.23
CA ALA A 11 -29.51 45.47 27.46
C ALA A 11 -28.15 46.12 27.24
N ARG A 12 -28.14 47.43 27.07
CA ARG A 12 -26.97 48.32 27.18
C ARG A 12 -26.64 48.49 28.65
N SER A 13 -25.36 48.22 29.02
CA SER A 13 -24.82 48.65 30.33
C SER A 13 -23.76 49.70 30.06
N THR A 14 -24.06 50.91 30.50
CA THR A 14 -23.18 52.07 30.57
C THR A 14 -22.43 52.02 31.93
N GLY A 15 -21.12 51.84 31.91
CA GLY A 15 -20.27 51.85 33.09
C GLY A 15 -19.27 53.00 33.05
N LYS A 16 -19.37 53.85 34.07
CA LYS A 16 -18.78 55.16 34.31
C LYS A 16 -17.28 55.21 34.26
N ILE A 17 -16.80 56.33 33.70
CA ILE A 17 -15.44 56.81 33.77
C ILE A 17 -15.19 57.37 35.17
N ALA A 18 -14.18 56.91 35.90
CA ALA A 18 -13.66 57.55 37.08
C ALA A 18 -12.24 58.06 36.77
N ALA A 19 -12.09 59.38 36.77
CA ALA A 19 -10.80 60.05 36.72
C ALA A 19 -10.16 60.04 38.09
N CYS A 20 -8.91 59.65 38.19
CA CYS A 20 -8.05 59.98 39.34
C CYS A 20 -6.82 60.71 38.80
N ALA A 21 -6.73 61.95 39.21
CA ALA A 21 -5.58 62.81 39.01
C ALA A 21 -4.56 62.59 40.14
N GLY A 22 -3.28 62.62 39.78
CA GLY A 22 -2.23 63.14 40.65
C GLY A 22 -1.25 62.14 41.25
N SER A 23 0.00 62.34 40.85
CA SER A 23 1.19 62.31 41.68
C SER A 23 2.21 61.17 41.46
N LYS A 24 3.38 61.71 41.07
CA LYS A 24 4.78 61.23 41.27
C LYS A 24 5.34 60.17 40.34
N MET A 25 6.21 60.71 39.48
CA MET A 25 7.31 60.02 38.80
C MET A 25 8.13 59.21 39.81
N ASN A 26 8.26 57.94 39.57
CA ASN A 26 9.47 57.19 39.94
C ASN A 26 9.57 55.94 39.09
N GLU A 27 10.63 55.87 38.33
CA GLU A 27 11.39 54.72 37.86
C GLU A 27 10.63 53.55 37.20
N CYS A 28 10.67 53.55 35.87
CA CYS A 28 10.29 52.42 35.02
C CYS A 28 11.40 51.36 35.10
N PRO A 29 11.16 50.13 35.62
CA PRO A 29 12.13 49.07 35.54
C PRO A 29 12.20 48.59 34.07
N ARG A 30 13.43 48.59 33.51
CA ARG A 30 13.76 48.05 32.20
C ARG A 30 13.18 46.66 32.06
N MET A 31 12.14 46.53 31.21
CA MET A 31 11.65 45.25 30.73
C MET A 31 12.76 44.52 29.96
N ARG A 32 13.40 43.55 30.60
CA ARG A 32 14.24 42.56 29.93
C ARG A 32 13.38 41.82 28.92
N LYS A 33 13.61 42.09 27.62
CA LYS A 33 13.05 41.29 26.53
C LYS A 33 13.62 39.87 26.65
N PHE A 34 12.83 38.96 27.22
CA PHE A 34 13.09 37.53 27.10
C PHE A 34 12.85 37.16 25.65
N LEU A 35 13.92 36.98 24.90
CA LEU A 35 13.90 36.28 23.61
C LEU A 35 13.57 34.81 23.89
N ILE A 36 12.33 34.43 23.68
CA ILE A 36 11.93 33.02 23.63
C ILE A 36 12.46 32.47 22.32
N PRO A 37 13.42 31.55 22.31
CA PRO A 37 13.80 30.88 21.08
C PRO A 37 12.60 30.05 20.59
N SER A 38 12.00 30.45 19.49
CA SER A 38 10.99 29.64 18.77
C SER A 38 11.69 28.37 18.31
N LEU A 39 11.52 27.28 19.03
CA LEU A 39 11.92 25.95 18.60
C LEU A 39 10.98 25.56 17.46
N VAL A 40 11.41 25.79 16.23
CA VAL A 40 10.74 25.27 15.02
C VAL A 40 10.98 23.77 15.02
N LEU A 41 10.03 23.00 15.53
CA LEU A 41 9.98 21.54 15.32
C LEU A 41 9.73 21.33 13.82
N GLY A 42 10.80 21.11 13.07
CA GLY A 42 10.70 20.68 11.69
C GLY A 42 10.05 19.29 11.65
N PHE A 43 8.80 19.23 11.21
CA PHE A 43 8.16 17.97 10.79
C PHE A 43 8.91 17.51 9.54
N ALA A 44 9.89 16.62 9.73
CA ALA A 44 10.46 15.88 8.61
C ALA A 44 9.34 14.99 8.05
N ALA A 45 8.78 15.38 6.91
CA ALA A 45 7.93 14.50 6.11
C ALA A 45 8.81 13.30 5.72
N LEU A 46 8.55 12.13 6.30
CA LEU A 46 9.11 10.87 5.85
C LEU A 46 8.57 10.64 4.43
N ALA A 47 9.34 11.04 3.43
CA ALA A 47 9.11 10.58 2.07
C ALA A 47 9.40 9.08 2.06
N PHE A 48 8.36 8.25 1.93
CA PHE A 48 8.54 6.83 1.71
C PHE A 48 9.14 6.69 0.31
N ALA A 49 10.43 6.36 0.26
CA ALA A 49 11.06 5.93 -0.97
C ALA A 49 10.45 4.57 -1.39
N ALA A 50 10.38 4.34 -2.71
CA ALA A 50 10.01 3.02 -3.23
C ALA A 50 10.90 1.94 -2.59
N PRO A 51 10.36 0.74 -2.32
CA PRO A 51 11.16 -0.31 -1.73
C PRO A 51 12.31 -0.72 -2.66
N GLU A 52 13.49 -0.89 -2.10
CA GLU A 52 14.67 -1.34 -2.83
C GLU A 52 14.99 -2.79 -2.49
N VAL A 53 15.43 -3.55 -3.49
CA VAL A 53 15.92 -4.92 -3.27
C VAL A 53 17.12 -4.89 -2.31
N GLY A 54 17.12 -5.83 -1.37
CA GLY A 54 18.12 -5.91 -0.31
C GLY A 54 17.73 -5.13 0.96
N GLN A 55 16.67 -4.33 0.93
CA GLN A 55 16.16 -3.60 2.10
C GLN A 55 14.95 -4.31 2.71
N SER A 56 14.59 -3.92 3.93
CA SER A 56 13.37 -4.39 4.58
C SER A 56 12.15 -4.02 3.74
N ALA A 57 11.31 -5.00 3.44
CA ALA A 57 10.05 -4.77 2.75
C ALA A 57 9.14 -3.88 3.61
N PRO A 58 8.46 -2.88 3.02
CA PRO A 58 7.54 -2.01 3.73
C PRO A 58 6.41 -2.81 4.39
N GLY A 59 6.15 -2.53 5.67
CA GLY A 59 5.03 -3.14 6.38
C GLY A 59 3.69 -2.63 5.87
N PHE A 60 2.71 -3.51 5.77
CA PHE A 60 1.33 -3.16 5.43
C PHE A 60 0.32 -3.98 6.24
N MET A 61 -0.93 -3.56 6.18
CA MET A 61 -2.09 -4.31 6.65
C MET A 61 -3.23 -4.13 5.65
N LEU A 62 -3.73 -5.24 5.12
CA LEU A 62 -4.90 -5.30 4.24
C LEU A 62 -5.89 -6.34 4.75
N LYS A 63 -7.15 -6.24 4.30
CA LYS A 63 -8.19 -7.20 4.63
C LYS A 63 -8.52 -8.07 3.41
N ASP A 64 -8.86 -9.33 3.69
CA ASP A 64 -9.48 -10.21 2.70
C ASP A 64 -11.02 -10.05 2.69
N ALA A 65 -11.69 -10.81 1.83
CA ALA A 65 -13.14 -10.76 1.69
C ALA A 65 -13.92 -11.17 2.95
N ALA A 66 -13.30 -11.94 3.85
CA ALA A 66 -13.90 -12.32 5.13
C ALA A 66 -13.68 -11.26 6.23
N GLY A 67 -12.99 -10.14 5.89
CA GLY A 67 -12.61 -9.10 6.84
C GLY A 67 -11.41 -9.44 7.70
N LYS A 68 -10.75 -10.59 7.46
CA LYS A 68 -9.54 -10.98 8.17
C LYS A 68 -8.39 -10.07 7.75
N GLU A 69 -7.69 -9.52 8.74
CA GLU A 69 -6.49 -8.72 8.53
C GLU A 69 -5.28 -9.62 8.22
N HIS A 70 -4.49 -9.18 7.24
CA HIS A 70 -3.23 -9.77 6.85
C HIS A 70 -2.16 -8.68 6.93
N ARG A 71 -1.25 -8.82 7.89
CA ARG A 71 -0.11 -7.92 8.06
C ARG A 71 1.15 -8.62 7.57
N LEU A 72 2.03 -7.91 6.87
CA LEU A 72 3.30 -8.52 6.46
C LEU A 72 4.07 -9.09 7.66
N ALA A 73 4.00 -8.42 8.81
CA ALA A 73 4.66 -8.85 10.06
C ALA A 73 4.17 -10.23 10.57
N ASP A 74 2.93 -10.64 10.24
CA ASP A 74 2.37 -11.93 10.66
C ASP A 74 3.04 -13.11 9.94
N PHE A 75 3.76 -12.84 8.86
CA PHE A 75 4.45 -13.84 8.04
C PHE A 75 5.97 -13.88 8.29
N LYS A 76 6.45 -13.28 9.38
CA LYS A 76 7.86 -13.34 9.75
C LYS A 76 8.32 -14.80 9.84
N GLY A 77 9.49 -15.09 9.28
CA GLY A 77 10.04 -16.44 9.19
C GLY A 77 9.55 -17.25 7.99
N LYS A 78 8.68 -16.67 7.15
CA LYS A 78 8.21 -17.29 5.89
C LYS A 78 8.65 -16.46 4.69
N THR A 79 8.84 -17.12 3.56
CA THR A 79 8.93 -16.44 2.27
C THR A 79 7.54 -15.96 1.88
N VAL A 80 7.42 -14.69 1.44
CA VAL A 80 6.15 -14.08 1.03
C VAL A 80 6.27 -13.61 -0.42
N VAL A 81 5.25 -13.91 -1.22
CA VAL A 81 5.07 -13.34 -2.56
C VAL A 81 3.90 -12.35 -2.51
N LEU A 82 4.12 -11.14 -3.04
CA LEU A 82 3.05 -10.21 -3.34
C LEU A 82 2.88 -10.19 -4.86
N GLU A 83 1.65 -10.42 -5.30
CA GLU A 83 1.25 -10.35 -6.70
C GLU A 83 0.24 -9.21 -6.87
N TRP A 84 0.61 -8.13 -7.57
CA TRP A 84 -0.39 -7.16 -8.00
C TRP A 84 -1.19 -7.72 -9.16
N VAL A 85 -2.50 -7.85 -8.98
CA VAL A 85 -3.38 -8.56 -9.90
C VAL A 85 -4.61 -7.73 -10.29
N ASN A 86 -5.00 -7.83 -11.58
CA ASN A 86 -6.29 -7.42 -12.09
C ASN A 86 -6.74 -8.48 -13.10
N TYR A 87 -7.73 -9.28 -12.76
CA TYR A 87 -8.20 -10.39 -13.60
C TYR A 87 -8.80 -9.92 -14.94
N GLY A 88 -9.10 -8.63 -15.12
CA GLY A 88 -9.46 -8.02 -16.42
C GLY A 88 -8.27 -7.75 -17.34
N CYS A 89 -7.04 -7.75 -16.83
CA CYS A 89 -5.83 -7.44 -17.58
C CYS A 89 -5.44 -8.60 -18.53
N PRO A 90 -5.17 -8.36 -19.84
CA PRO A 90 -4.73 -9.41 -20.78
C PRO A 90 -3.46 -10.13 -20.34
N PHE A 91 -2.51 -9.42 -19.73
CA PHE A 91 -1.26 -10.00 -19.23
C PHE A 91 -1.47 -10.91 -18.02
N VAL A 92 -2.43 -10.59 -17.15
CA VAL A 92 -2.86 -11.50 -16.07
C VAL A 92 -3.55 -12.72 -16.67
N LYS A 93 -4.47 -12.50 -17.63
CA LYS A 93 -5.15 -13.59 -18.35
C LYS A 93 -4.19 -14.53 -19.09
N LYS A 94 -3.06 -14.03 -19.61
CA LYS A 94 -1.98 -14.85 -20.19
C LYS A 94 -1.57 -15.97 -19.24
N HIS A 95 -1.23 -15.62 -18.00
CA HIS A 95 -0.69 -16.55 -17.01
C HIS A 95 -1.77 -17.40 -16.34
N TYR A 96 -2.94 -16.83 -16.05
CA TYR A 96 -4.05 -17.58 -15.46
C TYR A 96 -4.74 -18.48 -16.48
N GLY A 97 -4.93 -18.02 -17.72
CA GLY A 97 -5.54 -18.81 -18.81
C GLY A 97 -4.69 -20.01 -19.21
N SER A 98 -3.37 -19.88 -19.20
CA SER A 98 -2.43 -20.99 -19.43
C SER A 98 -2.23 -21.90 -18.21
N LYS A 99 -2.81 -21.55 -17.06
CA LYS A 99 -2.65 -22.24 -15.76
C LYS A 99 -1.23 -22.23 -15.20
N THR A 100 -0.33 -21.45 -15.74
CA THR A 100 1.05 -21.35 -15.25
C THR A 100 1.14 -20.61 -13.92
N MET A 101 0.29 -19.58 -13.71
CA MET A 101 0.23 -18.87 -12.42
C MET A 101 -0.25 -19.81 -11.31
N GLN A 102 -1.34 -20.52 -11.52
CA GLN A 102 -1.91 -21.44 -10.54
C GLN A 102 -0.93 -22.54 -10.17
N ALA A 103 -0.21 -23.09 -11.16
CA ALA A 103 0.81 -24.10 -10.91
C ALA A 103 1.96 -23.55 -10.04
N LEU A 104 2.42 -22.33 -10.35
CA LEU A 104 3.47 -21.66 -9.58
C LEU A 104 3.02 -21.33 -8.15
N GLN A 105 1.80 -20.80 -8.00
CA GLN A 105 1.20 -20.51 -6.69
C GLN A 105 1.09 -21.78 -5.85
N LYS A 106 0.57 -22.86 -6.44
CA LYS A 106 0.39 -24.14 -5.76
C LYS A 106 1.73 -24.70 -5.29
N GLU A 107 2.72 -24.78 -6.18
CA GLU A 107 4.08 -25.24 -5.86
C GLU A 107 4.70 -24.41 -4.71
N ALA A 108 4.56 -23.07 -4.77
CA ALA A 108 5.08 -22.18 -3.74
C ALA A 108 4.39 -22.40 -2.39
N VAL A 109 3.06 -22.47 -2.37
CA VAL A 109 2.28 -22.66 -1.14
C VAL A 109 2.56 -24.04 -0.51
N GLU A 110 2.70 -25.09 -1.30
CA GLU A 110 3.10 -26.43 -0.82
C GLU A 110 4.49 -26.43 -0.16
N LYS A 111 5.38 -25.53 -0.60
CA LYS A 111 6.69 -25.30 0.02
C LYS A 111 6.66 -24.34 1.23
N GLY A 112 5.47 -23.95 1.70
CA GLY A 112 5.27 -23.06 2.85
C GLY A 112 5.39 -21.57 2.56
N VAL A 113 5.46 -21.16 1.29
CA VAL A 113 5.43 -19.75 0.87
C VAL A 113 4.04 -19.19 1.08
N VAL A 114 3.95 -17.96 1.57
CA VAL A 114 2.69 -17.20 1.63
C VAL A 114 2.55 -16.41 0.33
N TRP A 115 1.47 -16.63 -0.42
CA TRP A 115 1.20 -15.92 -1.65
C TRP A 115 -0.02 -15.00 -1.47
N LEU A 116 0.19 -13.68 -1.60
CA LEU A 116 -0.85 -12.67 -1.44
C LEU A 116 -1.13 -12.00 -2.79
N ALA A 117 -2.32 -12.21 -3.33
CA ALA A 117 -2.80 -11.53 -4.52
C ALA A 117 -3.47 -10.21 -4.11
N ILE A 118 -2.96 -9.07 -4.60
CA ILE A 118 -3.38 -7.72 -4.16
C ILE A 118 -3.96 -6.97 -5.35
N CYS A 119 -5.13 -6.38 -5.17
CA CYS A 119 -5.74 -5.49 -6.14
C CYS A 119 -5.84 -4.06 -5.59
N SER A 120 -5.14 -3.12 -6.23
CA SER A 120 -5.14 -1.68 -5.88
C SER A 120 -5.93 -0.83 -6.90
N SER A 121 -6.96 -1.40 -7.53
CA SER A 121 -7.81 -0.63 -8.44
C SER A 121 -8.75 0.28 -7.64
N ALA A 122 -8.69 1.59 -7.91
CA ALA A 122 -9.52 2.58 -7.25
C ALA A 122 -11.01 2.42 -7.61
N PRO A 123 -11.94 2.93 -6.77
CA PRO A 123 -13.37 2.91 -7.04
C PRO A 123 -13.72 3.44 -8.42
N GLY A 124 -14.56 2.70 -9.15
CA GLY A 124 -14.99 3.04 -10.52
C GLY A 124 -13.96 2.75 -11.61
N LYS A 125 -12.78 2.21 -11.28
CA LYS A 125 -11.78 1.80 -12.26
C LYS A 125 -11.88 0.31 -12.57
N GLN A 126 -11.35 -0.10 -13.74
CA GLN A 126 -11.27 -1.51 -14.11
C GLN A 126 -10.53 -2.32 -13.06
N GLY A 127 -11.13 -3.42 -12.63
CA GLY A 127 -10.58 -4.32 -11.61
C GLY A 127 -10.94 -3.91 -10.18
N ASN A 128 -11.61 -2.75 -9.99
CA ASN A 128 -12.19 -2.44 -8.68
C ASN A 128 -13.42 -3.34 -8.47
N GLU A 129 -13.31 -4.20 -7.50
CA GLU A 129 -14.34 -5.15 -7.10
C GLU A 129 -14.63 -4.98 -5.62
N THR A 130 -15.87 -5.32 -5.21
CA THR A 130 -16.11 -5.56 -3.79
C THR A 130 -15.23 -6.73 -3.32
N PRO A 131 -14.87 -6.81 -2.04
CA PRO A 131 -14.04 -7.91 -1.53
C PRO A 131 -14.57 -9.29 -1.93
N ASP A 132 -15.89 -9.53 -1.84
CA ASP A 132 -16.53 -10.79 -2.22
C ASP A 132 -16.47 -11.06 -3.73
N ALA A 133 -16.72 -10.04 -4.56
CA ALA A 133 -16.62 -10.19 -6.01
C ALA A 133 -15.17 -10.45 -6.45
N GLY A 134 -14.20 -9.79 -5.82
CA GLY A 134 -12.79 -10.04 -6.08
C GLY A 134 -12.35 -11.45 -5.68
N LYS A 135 -12.81 -11.95 -4.53
CA LYS A 135 -12.60 -13.33 -4.10
C LYS A 135 -13.22 -14.32 -5.09
N THR A 136 -14.45 -14.06 -5.55
CA THR A 136 -15.12 -14.88 -6.54
C THR A 136 -14.33 -14.96 -7.86
N LYS A 137 -13.88 -13.81 -8.37
CA LYS A 137 -13.04 -13.77 -9.58
C LYS A 137 -11.71 -14.48 -9.41
N SER A 138 -11.10 -14.37 -8.22
CA SER A 138 -9.88 -15.10 -7.89
C SER A 138 -10.12 -16.61 -7.93
N ALA A 139 -11.24 -17.10 -7.38
CA ALA A 139 -11.63 -18.50 -7.41
C ALA A 139 -11.96 -18.97 -8.82
N GLU A 140 -12.71 -18.19 -9.60
CA GLU A 140 -13.01 -18.47 -11.02
C GLU A 140 -11.75 -18.56 -11.88
N ALA A 141 -10.76 -17.71 -11.61
CA ALA A 141 -9.44 -17.79 -12.23
C ALA A 141 -8.63 -19.02 -11.77
N GLY A 142 -9.12 -19.77 -10.78
CA GLY A 142 -8.43 -20.93 -10.21
C GLY A 142 -7.20 -20.57 -9.39
N SER A 143 -7.15 -19.36 -8.83
CA SER A 143 -6.01 -18.91 -8.03
C SER A 143 -5.78 -19.82 -6.83
N ALA A 144 -4.53 -20.23 -6.63
CA ALA A 144 -4.07 -20.98 -5.46
C ALA A 144 -3.33 -20.07 -4.45
N ALA A 145 -3.50 -18.74 -4.57
CA ALA A 145 -2.95 -17.77 -3.62
C ALA A 145 -3.51 -18.02 -2.20
N THR A 146 -2.70 -17.76 -1.19
CA THR A 146 -3.08 -17.88 0.24
C THR A 146 -4.23 -16.95 0.58
N ALA A 147 -4.25 -15.74 0.01
CA ALA A 147 -5.32 -14.77 0.17
C ALA A 147 -5.40 -13.81 -1.03
N TYR A 148 -6.63 -13.33 -1.30
CA TYR A 148 -6.90 -12.19 -2.17
C TYR A 148 -7.21 -10.97 -1.31
N LEU A 149 -6.45 -9.90 -1.48
CA LEU A 149 -6.50 -8.69 -0.67
C LEU A 149 -6.93 -7.47 -1.51
N VAL A 150 -7.72 -6.59 -0.92
CA VAL A 150 -8.21 -5.37 -1.57
C VAL A 150 -7.53 -4.15 -0.96
N ASP A 151 -6.88 -3.38 -1.81
CA ASP A 151 -6.21 -2.12 -1.52
C ASP A 151 -6.88 -1.00 -2.36
N ALA A 152 -8.16 -0.73 -2.06
CA ALA A 152 -9.00 0.15 -2.89
C ALA A 152 -8.56 1.63 -2.88
N ASP A 153 -7.88 2.08 -1.84
CA ASP A 153 -7.29 3.42 -1.73
C ASP A 153 -5.88 3.50 -2.37
N GLY A 154 -5.32 2.36 -2.75
CA GLY A 154 -4.04 2.25 -3.40
C GLY A 154 -2.85 2.61 -2.51
N VAL A 155 -3.04 2.64 -1.19
CA VAL A 155 -1.98 3.03 -0.23
C VAL A 155 -0.83 2.02 -0.29
N VAL A 156 -1.14 0.73 -0.25
CA VAL A 156 -0.12 -0.32 -0.27
C VAL A 156 0.52 -0.43 -1.65
N GLY A 157 -0.27 -0.29 -2.73
CA GLY A 157 0.27 -0.28 -4.09
C GLY A 157 1.27 0.84 -4.30
N LYS A 158 0.96 2.05 -3.85
CA LYS A 158 1.88 3.21 -3.92
C LYS A 158 3.09 3.03 -3.02
N LEU A 159 2.92 2.42 -1.84
CA LEU A 159 4.01 2.11 -0.92
C LEU A 159 5.05 1.18 -1.54
N TYR A 160 4.60 0.21 -2.36
CA TYR A 160 5.45 -0.71 -3.10
C TYR A 160 5.86 -0.20 -4.49
N ASP A 161 5.40 1.00 -4.91
CA ASP A 161 5.56 1.53 -6.27
C ASP A 161 5.09 0.53 -7.34
N ALA A 162 4.02 -0.20 -7.04
CA ALA A 162 3.45 -1.16 -7.97
C ALA A 162 2.83 -0.45 -9.16
N ARG A 163 3.30 -0.75 -10.38
CA ARG A 163 2.97 0.01 -11.59
C ARG A 163 2.13 -0.78 -12.57
N THR A 164 2.28 -2.10 -12.57
CA THR A 164 1.66 -2.98 -13.58
C THR A 164 0.90 -4.15 -12.95
N THR A 165 0.12 -4.83 -13.77
CA THR A 165 -0.49 -6.12 -13.44
C THR A 165 -0.23 -7.10 -14.58
N PRO A 166 0.41 -8.29 -14.31
CA PRO A 166 0.96 -8.69 -13.01
C PRO A 166 2.24 -7.94 -12.67
N GLU A 167 2.49 -7.65 -11.40
CA GLU A 167 3.78 -7.26 -10.87
C GLU A 167 4.08 -8.03 -9.60
N MET A 168 5.32 -8.47 -9.44
CA MET A 168 5.68 -9.48 -8.47
C MET A 168 6.76 -8.97 -7.52
N PHE A 169 6.61 -9.31 -6.23
CA PHE A 169 7.60 -9.02 -5.20
C PHE A 169 7.82 -10.29 -4.39
N VAL A 170 9.08 -10.64 -4.11
CA VAL A 170 9.43 -11.76 -3.25
C VAL A 170 10.18 -11.21 -2.02
N ILE A 171 9.71 -11.61 -0.85
CA ILE A 171 10.24 -11.21 0.45
C ILE A 171 10.73 -12.49 1.15
N ASN A 172 11.97 -12.48 1.61
CA ASN A 172 12.55 -13.64 2.28
C ASN A 172 12.09 -13.76 3.75
N PRO A 173 12.41 -14.86 4.46
CA PRO A 173 12.01 -15.07 5.86
C PRO A 173 12.51 -14.01 6.84
N ALA A 174 13.57 -13.27 6.51
CA ALA A 174 14.06 -12.15 7.32
C ALA A 174 13.24 -10.87 7.15
N GLY A 175 12.29 -10.84 6.18
CA GLY A 175 11.51 -9.65 5.84
C GLY A 175 12.19 -8.73 4.83
N THR A 176 13.25 -9.19 4.16
CA THR A 176 13.98 -8.44 3.14
C THR A 176 13.34 -8.67 1.77
N LEU A 177 13.13 -7.60 1.01
CA LEU A 177 12.73 -7.68 -0.40
C LEU A 177 13.91 -8.24 -1.22
N VAL A 178 13.72 -9.39 -1.87
CA VAL A 178 14.79 -10.06 -2.62
C VAL A 178 14.52 -10.10 -4.12
N TYR A 179 13.28 -9.85 -4.54
CA TYR A 179 12.90 -9.73 -5.95
C TYR A 179 11.78 -8.72 -6.13
N GLN A 180 11.84 -7.93 -7.21
CA GLN A 180 10.73 -7.12 -7.70
C GLN A 180 10.71 -7.05 -9.22
N GLY A 181 9.53 -7.07 -9.84
CA GLY A 181 9.36 -6.85 -11.27
C GLY A 181 8.41 -7.81 -11.97
N ALA A 182 8.78 -8.25 -13.18
CA ALA A 182 8.00 -9.07 -14.07
C ALA A 182 7.87 -10.53 -13.60
N ILE A 183 6.82 -11.22 -14.04
CA ILE A 183 6.72 -12.66 -13.82
C ILE A 183 7.68 -13.46 -14.73
N ASP A 184 7.81 -13.03 -16.00
CA ASP A 184 8.70 -13.65 -16.98
C ASP A 184 9.39 -12.59 -17.87
N ASP A 185 10.23 -13.03 -18.80
CA ASP A 185 11.01 -12.19 -19.71
C ASP A 185 10.27 -11.81 -21.00
N ASN A 186 8.97 -12.15 -21.15
CA ASN A 186 8.23 -11.91 -22.36
C ASN A 186 6.98 -11.05 -22.15
N ASN A 187 7.01 -9.84 -22.65
CA ASN A 187 5.93 -8.84 -22.52
C ASN A 187 4.80 -8.99 -23.54
N SER A 188 4.71 -10.10 -24.27
CA SER A 188 3.54 -10.41 -25.10
C SER A 188 2.36 -10.87 -24.24
N PRO A 189 1.12 -10.47 -24.52
CA PRO A 189 -0.07 -11.00 -23.87
C PRO A 189 -0.49 -12.40 -24.40
N ASP A 190 0.18 -12.90 -25.44
CA ASP A 190 -0.10 -14.22 -26.03
C ASP A 190 0.40 -15.33 -25.10
N PRO A 191 -0.46 -16.27 -24.65
CA PRO A 191 -0.04 -17.40 -23.81
C PRO A 191 0.91 -18.37 -24.52
N ALA A 192 0.96 -18.39 -25.86
CA ALA A 192 1.84 -19.29 -26.62
C ALA A 192 3.33 -19.03 -26.36
N VAL A 193 3.69 -17.81 -25.94
CA VAL A 193 5.09 -17.47 -25.64
C VAL A 193 5.62 -18.05 -24.33
N ILE A 194 4.72 -18.48 -23.43
CA ILE A 194 5.09 -18.89 -22.06
C ILE A 194 6.07 -20.06 -22.05
N ALA A 195 5.88 -21.04 -22.93
CA ALA A 195 6.73 -22.24 -22.96
C ALA A 195 8.21 -21.93 -23.25
N ALA A 196 8.49 -20.82 -23.97
CA ALA A 196 9.83 -20.35 -24.29
C ALA A 196 10.33 -19.27 -23.34
N SER A 197 9.48 -18.78 -22.43
CA SER A 197 9.81 -17.66 -21.54
C SER A 197 10.49 -18.14 -20.25
N LYS A 198 11.49 -17.38 -19.79
CA LYS A 198 12.13 -17.60 -18.50
C LYS A 198 11.26 -16.97 -17.39
N ASN A 199 10.77 -17.79 -16.47
CA ASN A 199 10.01 -17.32 -15.33
C ASN A 199 10.95 -16.80 -14.23
N PHE A 200 10.99 -15.48 -14.05
CA PHE A 200 11.86 -14.83 -13.06
C PHE A 200 11.40 -15.08 -11.62
N VAL A 201 10.08 -15.14 -11.40
CA VAL A 201 9.53 -15.37 -10.05
C VAL A 201 9.83 -16.78 -9.58
N LYS A 202 9.70 -17.79 -10.48
CA LYS A 202 10.09 -19.15 -10.14
C LYS A 202 11.56 -19.26 -9.78
N ALA A 203 12.43 -18.64 -10.58
CA ALA A 203 13.87 -18.63 -10.29
C ALA A 203 14.18 -17.95 -8.95
N ALA A 204 13.59 -16.78 -8.69
CA ALA A 204 13.76 -16.06 -7.44
C ALA A 204 13.28 -16.86 -6.22
N LEU A 205 12.15 -17.57 -6.35
CA LEU A 205 11.63 -18.43 -5.29
C LEU A 205 12.54 -19.64 -5.02
N ASP A 206 12.98 -20.32 -6.07
CA ASP A 206 13.85 -21.50 -5.95
C ASP A 206 15.19 -21.11 -5.27
N GLU A 207 15.77 -19.97 -5.67
CA GLU A 207 16.99 -19.43 -5.08
C GLU A 207 16.79 -19.01 -3.62
N THR A 208 15.67 -18.28 -3.31
CA THR A 208 15.34 -17.83 -1.95
C THR A 208 15.11 -19.01 -1.01
N LEU A 209 14.35 -20.02 -1.44
CA LEU A 209 14.08 -21.22 -0.64
C LEU A 209 15.33 -22.07 -0.41
N ALA A 210 16.28 -22.02 -1.35
CA ALA A 210 17.59 -22.65 -1.20
C ALA A 210 18.58 -21.81 -0.36
N GLY A 211 18.17 -20.65 0.17
CA GLY A 211 19.04 -19.73 0.92
C GLY A 211 20.13 -19.06 0.06
N LYS A 212 19.93 -19.01 -1.24
CA LYS A 212 20.88 -18.41 -2.20
C LYS A 212 20.47 -16.96 -2.53
N PRO A 213 21.42 -16.10 -2.91
CA PRO A 213 21.11 -14.80 -3.49
C PRO A 213 20.30 -14.97 -4.78
N VAL A 214 19.33 -14.05 -5.00
CA VAL A 214 18.55 -14.04 -6.23
C VAL A 214 19.39 -13.51 -7.38
N SER A 215 19.52 -14.31 -8.45
CA SER A 215 20.39 -13.99 -9.60
C SER A 215 19.92 -12.78 -10.41
N ASN A 216 18.59 -12.57 -10.49
CA ASN A 216 17.97 -11.43 -11.16
C ASN A 216 17.02 -10.73 -10.18
N PRO A 217 17.56 -9.91 -9.26
CA PRO A 217 16.77 -9.40 -8.13
C PRO A 217 15.80 -8.29 -8.51
N SER A 218 15.99 -7.64 -9.66
CA SER A 218 15.08 -6.62 -10.19
C SER A 218 14.95 -6.76 -11.70
N THR A 219 13.71 -6.74 -12.20
CA THR A 219 13.40 -6.79 -13.63
C THR A 219 12.36 -5.73 -13.97
N LYS A 220 12.31 -5.32 -15.24
CA LYS A 220 11.31 -4.36 -15.70
C LYS A 220 9.94 -5.03 -15.74
N SER A 221 9.01 -4.59 -14.90
CA SER A 221 7.62 -5.04 -14.94
C SER A 221 6.95 -4.66 -16.26
N TYR A 222 5.96 -5.45 -16.66
CA TYR A 222 5.13 -5.22 -17.84
C TYR A 222 3.68 -5.57 -17.54
N GLY A 223 2.76 -5.01 -18.31
CA GLY A 223 1.33 -5.29 -18.15
C GLY A 223 0.46 -4.04 -18.23
N CYS A 224 -0.80 -4.18 -17.85
CA CYS A 224 -1.68 -3.03 -17.68
C CYS A 224 -1.22 -2.20 -16.48
N SER A 225 -1.33 -0.87 -16.57
CA SER A 225 -1.07 -0.03 -15.38
C SER A 225 -2.02 -0.38 -14.24
N VAL A 226 -1.51 -0.34 -13.00
CA VAL A 226 -2.37 -0.33 -11.80
C VAL A 226 -3.31 0.87 -11.90
N LYS A 227 -4.57 0.70 -11.51
CA LYS A 227 -5.64 1.70 -11.70
C LYS A 227 -5.90 2.48 -10.41
N TYR A 228 -4.88 3.20 -9.93
CA TYR A 228 -5.00 4.09 -8.77
C TYR A 228 -6.04 5.19 -8.96
#